data_65891dac7eea5ba4086650fa4634814a
#
_entry.id   65891dac7eea5ba4086650fa4634814a
#
_cell.length_a   1.000
_cell.length_b   1.000
_cell.length_c   1.000
_cell.angle_alpha   90.00
_cell.angle_beta   90.00
_cell.angle_gamma   90.00
#
_symmetry.space_group_name_H-M   'P 1'
#
loop_
_entity.id
_entity.type
_entity.pdbx_description
1 polymer ?
#
loop_
_entity_poly.entity_id
_entity_poly.type
_entity_poly.pdbx_seq_one_letter_code
_entity_poly.pdbx_strand_id
1 'polypeptide(L)'
;EPYSRDFYDDSFISRTTDERYNVVAVGERITEELEKAGIGVIHDKTIHDYPSYNGSYDRSRVTVENILKQNPDIKIVLDIHRDAIEREGGVRVAPVYEKDDETSAQVMIISGCNYEGYDKNFRLACLIQKNIYDDYKGFCRPILFTYKNYNQDLTDGSLLIEIGGHANSVEEAENAGEFLGKSLVSAFYEIKE
;
A
#
# COMPACT_ATOMS: atom_id res chain seq x y z
N GLU A 1 -2.63 -10.34 3.94
CA GLU A 1 -4.03 -9.87 3.85
C GLU A 1 -4.65 -10.29 2.52
N PRO A 2 -5.50 -11.33 2.49
CA PRO A 2 -6.10 -11.85 1.25
C PRO A 2 -7.28 -11.01 0.77
N TYR A 3 -7.60 -11.16 -0.51
CA TYR A 3 -8.77 -10.58 -1.16
C TYR A 3 -9.90 -11.59 -1.24
N SER A 4 -11.12 -11.22 -0.84
CA SER A 4 -12.21 -12.17 -0.62
C SER A 4 -13.06 -12.49 -1.83
N ARG A 5 -12.93 -11.74 -2.94
CA ARG A 5 -13.70 -12.05 -4.15
C ARG A 5 -13.24 -13.35 -4.81
N ASP A 6 -12.03 -13.80 -4.50
CA ASP A 6 -11.50 -15.09 -4.95
C ASP A 6 -11.91 -16.26 -4.05
N PHE A 7 -12.60 -15.96 -2.93
CA PHE A 7 -13.05 -16.91 -1.91
C PHE A 7 -14.50 -16.62 -1.55
N TYR A 8 -15.44 -16.95 -2.43
CA TYR A 8 -16.86 -16.58 -2.33
C TYR A 8 -17.71 -17.40 -1.38
N ASP A 9 -17.15 -18.40 -0.74
CA ASP A 9 -17.88 -19.27 0.17
C ASP A 9 -17.68 -18.88 1.65
N ASP A 10 -18.36 -19.61 2.53
CA ASP A 10 -18.25 -19.45 3.99
C ASP A 10 -16.85 -19.78 4.53
N SER A 11 -15.91 -20.19 3.65
CA SER A 11 -14.54 -20.57 3.98
C SER A 11 -13.54 -19.41 3.90
N PHE A 12 -13.99 -18.15 3.68
CA PHE A 12 -13.10 -16.99 3.60
C PHE A 12 -12.19 -16.92 4.83
N ILE A 13 -10.89 -17.00 4.58
CA ILE A 13 -9.86 -16.87 5.59
C ILE A 13 -9.30 -15.45 5.49
N SER A 14 -9.44 -14.65 6.57
CA SER A 14 -8.98 -13.26 6.60
C SER A 14 -7.46 -13.09 6.53
N ARG A 15 -6.71 -14.20 6.57
CA ARG A 15 -5.24 -14.24 6.47
C ARG A 15 -4.80 -15.45 5.70
N THR A 16 -3.87 -15.25 4.77
CA THR A 16 -3.18 -16.34 4.05
C THR A 16 -1.70 -16.03 3.89
N THR A 17 -0.89 -17.08 3.95
CA THR A 17 0.55 -17.01 3.67
C THR A 17 0.85 -17.30 2.19
N ASP A 18 -0.16 -17.63 1.39
CA ASP A 18 0.02 -17.80 -0.05
C ASP A 18 0.16 -16.43 -0.71
N GLU A 19 1.38 -16.11 -1.13
CA GLU A 19 1.75 -14.82 -1.71
C GLU A 19 0.94 -14.47 -2.96
N ARG A 20 0.37 -15.45 -3.66
CA ARG A 20 -0.46 -15.24 -4.85
C ARG A 20 -1.81 -14.59 -4.54
N TYR A 21 -2.27 -14.64 -3.30
CA TYR A 21 -3.62 -14.22 -2.88
C TYR A 21 -3.60 -13.15 -1.79
N ASN A 22 -2.50 -12.46 -1.61
CA ASN A 22 -2.35 -11.43 -0.59
C ASN A 22 -1.61 -10.19 -1.10
N VAL A 23 -1.36 -9.22 -0.23
CA VAL A 23 -0.70 -7.94 -0.57
C VAL A 23 0.72 -8.10 -1.14
N VAL A 24 1.35 -9.28 -1.01
CA VAL A 24 2.66 -9.54 -1.62
C VAL A 24 2.57 -9.52 -3.14
N ALA A 25 1.51 -10.10 -3.73
CA ALA A 25 1.29 -10.04 -5.18
C ALA A 25 1.19 -8.59 -5.67
N VAL A 26 0.51 -7.75 -4.92
CA VAL A 26 0.39 -6.30 -5.21
C VAL A 26 1.75 -5.60 -5.12
N GLY A 27 2.51 -5.88 -4.06
CA GLY A 27 3.87 -5.36 -3.88
C GLY A 27 4.80 -5.74 -5.02
N GLU A 28 4.65 -6.94 -5.60
CA GLU A 28 5.39 -7.39 -6.78
C GLU A 28 5.09 -6.49 -7.99
N ARG A 29 3.82 -6.19 -8.27
CA ARG A 29 3.42 -5.31 -9.38
C ARG A 29 3.99 -3.89 -9.24
N ILE A 30 3.95 -3.34 -8.02
CA ILE A 30 4.56 -2.03 -7.74
C ILE A 30 6.07 -2.09 -8.00
N THR A 31 6.73 -3.14 -7.52
CA THR A 31 8.19 -3.35 -7.70
C THR A 31 8.55 -3.41 -9.18
N GLU A 32 7.82 -4.18 -9.98
CA GLU A 32 8.05 -4.30 -11.42
C GLU A 32 8.04 -2.94 -12.13
N GLU A 33 7.06 -2.07 -11.82
CA GLU A 33 6.97 -0.75 -12.46
C GLU A 33 8.11 0.19 -12.03
N LEU A 34 8.49 0.17 -10.77
CA LEU A 34 9.60 0.97 -10.25
C LEU A 34 10.94 0.50 -10.85
N GLU A 35 11.20 -0.80 -10.90
CA GLU A 35 12.42 -1.36 -11.48
C GLU A 35 12.53 -1.14 -12.98
N LYS A 36 11.43 -1.25 -13.74
CA LYS A 36 11.38 -0.88 -15.18
C LYS A 36 11.82 0.57 -15.41
N ALA A 37 11.54 1.45 -14.45
CA ALA A 37 11.97 2.85 -14.48
C ALA A 37 13.39 3.08 -13.92
N GLY A 38 14.11 2.04 -13.54
CA GLY A 38 15.46 2.13 -12.99
C GLY A 38 15.53 2.61 -11.54
N ILE A 39 14.44 2.49 -10.79
CA ILE A 39 14.38 2.77 -9.36
C ILE A 39 14.68 1.47 -8.61
N GLY A 40 15.70 1.48 -7.75
CA GLY A 40 16.05 0.30 -6.94
C GLY A 40 15.00 0.06 -5.85
N VAL A 41 14.55 -1.18 -5.71
CA VAL A 41 13.52 -1.59 -4.75
C VAL A 41 14.00 -2.76 -3.89
N ILE A 42 13.64 -2.78 -2.64
CA ILE A 42 13.68 -3.97 -1.78
C ILE A 42 12.24 -4.32 -1.44
N HIS A 43 11.72 -5.39 -2.02
CA HIS A 43 10.41 -5.92 -1.72
C HIS A 43 10.53 -6.93 -0.58
N ASP A 44 10.27 -6.50 0.65
CA ASP A 44 10.23 -7.38 1.83
C ASP A 44 8.88 -8.10 1.92
N LYS A 45 8.93 -9.43 2.02
CA LYS A 45 7.78 -10.33 2.06
C LYS A 45 7.58 -10.95 3.45
N THR A 46 8.21 -10.41 4.48
CA THR A 46 8.14 -10.94 5.83
C THR A 46 6.73 -10.82 6.41
N ILE A 47 6.20 -11.92 6.93
CA ILE A 47 4.88 -11.96 7.55
C ILE A 47 4.97 -11.47 8.99
N HIS A 48 4.39 -10.32 9.29
CA HIS A 48 4.45 -9.69 10.62
C HIS A 48 3.21 -9.91 11.48
N ASP A 49 2.08 -10.29 10.89
CA ASP A 49 0.81 -10.50 11.60
C ASP A 49 0.60 -11.96 12.08
N TYR A 50 1.59 -12.82 11.88
CA TYR A 50 1.61 -14.18 12.39
C TYR A 50 2.70 -14.35 13.46
N PRO A 51 2.49 -15.11 14.54
CA PRO A 51 1.29 -15.89 14.89
C PRO A 51 0.16 -15.05 15.52
N SER A 52 0.34 -13.75 15.69
CA SER A 52 -0.65 -12.83 16.28
C SER A 52 -0.63 -11.48 15.57
N TYR A 53 -1.81 -10.92 15.34
CA TYR A 53 -1.94 -9.55 14.85
C TYR A 53 -1.39 -8.53 15.84
N ASN A 54 -1.60 -8.75 17.15
CA ASN A 54 -1.07 -7.87 18.18
C ASN A 54 0.47 -7.85 18.11
N GLY A 55 1.05 -6.64 18.10
CA GLY A 55 2.49 -6.43 17.98
C GLY A 55 3.04 -6.58 16.55
N SER A 56 2.18 -6.64 15.51
CA SER A 56 2.62 -6.70 14.12
C SER A 56 3.45 -5.48 13.73
N TYR A 57 3.06 -4.28 14.15
CA TYR A 57 3.81 -3.05 13.90
C TYR A 57 5.18 -3.04 14.59
N ASP A 58 5.31 -3.62 15.79
CA ASP A 58 6.62 -3.72 16.46
C ASP A 58 7.55 -4.67 15.69
N ARG A 59 7.01 -5.78 15.17
CA ARG A 59 7.78 -6.73 14.35
C ARG A 59 8.18 -6.14 13.01
N SER A 60 7.25 -5.46 12.30
CA SER A 60 7.57 -4.80 11.04
C SER A 60 8.59 -3.68 11.23
N ARG A 61 8.51 -2.93 12.34
CA ARG A 61 9.51 -1.93 12.69
C ARG A 61 10.92 -2.51 12.74
N VAL A 62 11.10 -3.62 13.46
CA VAL A 62 12.40 -4.29 13.56
C VAL A 62 12.93 -4.70 12.17
N THR A 63 12.08 -5.24 11.32
CA THR A 63 12.44 -5.61 9.95
C THR A 63 12.90 -4.39 9.15
N VAL A 64 12.11 -3.32 9.14
CA VAL A 64 12.42 -2.09 8.40
C VAL A 64 13.70 -1.42 8.93
N GLU A 65 13.86 -1.30 10.24
CA GLU A 65 15.09 -0.75 10.86
C GLU A 65 16.35 -1.53 10.45
N ASN A 66 16.27 -2.86 10.38
CA ASN A 66 17.38 -3.70 9.93
C ASN A 66 17.70 -3.49 8.45
N ILE A 67 16.69 -3.36 7.60
CA ILE A 67 16.86 -3.07 6.16
C ILE A 67 17.49 -1.69 5.97
N LEU A 68 16.97 -0.67 6.64
CA LEU A 68 17.49 0.71 6.56
C LEU A 68 18.94 0.81 7.05
N LYS A 69 19.29 0.07 8.12
CA LYS A 69 20.67 0.01 8.62
C LYS A 69 21.65 -0.59 7.60
N GLN A 70 21.21 -1.58 6.82
CA GLN A 70 22.03 -2.22 5.78
C GLN A 70 22.04 -1.41 4.48
N ASN A 71 21.03 -0.58 4.25
CA ASN A 71 20.80 0.19 3.03
C ASN A 71 20.51 1.66 3.36
N PRO A 72 21.50 2.45 3.79
CA PRO A 72 21.30 3.83 4.28
C PRO A 72 20.84 4.81 3.19
N ASP A 73 20.88 4.41 1.93
CA ASP A 73 20.44 5.22 0.80
C ASP A 73 18.93 5.13 0.54
N ILE A 74 18.21 4.22 1.21
CA ILE A 74 16.75 4.16 1.14
C ILE A 74 16.17 5.43 1.72
N LYS A 75 15.29 6.10 0.95
CA LYS A 75 14.60 7.34 1.32
C LYS A 75 13.11 7.14 1.55
N ILE A 76 12.52 6.14 0.90
CA ILE A 76 11.08 5.91 0.87
C ILE A 76 10.80 4.49 1.35
N VAL A 77 9.82 4.37 2.24
CA VAL A 77 9.31 3.10 2.74
C VAL A 77 7.79 3.09 2.53
N LEU A 78 7.29 2.12 1.79
CA LEU A 78 5.87 1.95 1.53
C LEU A 78 5.37 0.69 2.24
N ASP A 79 4.45 0.85 3.18
CA ASP A 79 3.78 -0.24 3.87
C ASP A 79 2.46 -0.54 3.13
N ILE A 80 2.42 -1.67 2.41
CA ILE A 80 1.30 -2.02 1.53
C ILE A 80 0.30 -2.87 2.30
N HIS A 81 -0.90 -2.35 2.43
CA HIS A 81 -2.01 -2.94 3.15
C HIS A 81 -3.25 -3.15 2.28
N ARG A 82 -4.21 -3.86 2.80
CA ARG A 82 -5.55 -4.02 2.28
C ARG A 82 -6.55 -3.56 3.33
N ASP A 83 -7.43 -2.62 2.96
CA ASP A 83 -8.47 -2.08 3.84
C ASP A 83 -9.55 -3.13 4.19
N ALA A 84 -10.28 -2.90 5.25
CA ALA A 84 -11.43 -3.71 5.67
C ALA A 84 -12.69 -2.83 5.70
N ILE A 85 -13.28 -2.62 4.53
CA ILE A 85 -14.44 -1.72 4.37
C ILE A 85 -15.72 -2.54 4.47
N GLU A 86 -16.52 -2.23 5.47
CA GLU A 86 -17.85 -2.85 5.67
C GLU A 86 -18.91 -1.78 5.86
N ARG A 87 -20.11 -2.05 5.33
CA ARG A 87 -21.32 -1.30 5.63
C ARG A 87 -22.03 -1.94 6.81
N GLU A 88 -23.05 -1.25 7.29
CA GLU A 88 -23.98 -1.77 8.30
C GLU A 88 -24.51 -3.15 7.86
N GLY A 89 -24.56 -4.10 8.81
CA GLY A 89 -24.91 -5.48 8.51
C GLY A 89 -23.78 -6.37 8.00
N GLY A 90 -22.51 -5.91 8.04
CA GLY A 90 -21.35 -6.74 7.64
C GLY A 90 -21.18 -6.89 6.13
N VAL A 91 -21.83 -6.06 5.34
CA VAL A 91 -21.71 -6.09 3.86
C VAL A 91 -20.35 -5.53 3.47
N ARG A 92 -19.48 -6.36 2.92
CA ARG A 92 -18.15 -5.98 2.44
C ARG A 92 -18.24 -5.11 1.21
N VAL A 93 -17.37 -4.10 1.12
CA VAL A 93 -17.32 -3.14 0.03
C VAL A 93 -16.01 -3.30 -0.74
N ALA A 94 -16.13 -3.47 -2.05
CA ALA A 94 -15.01 -3.41 -2.98
C ALA A 94 -14.96 -2.00 -3.60
N PRO A 95 -14.04 -1.12 -3.17
CA PRO A 95 -13.82 0.13 -3.88
C PRO A 95 -13.11 -0.17 -5.20
N VAL A 96 -13.74 0.18 -6.32
CA VAL A 96 -13.23 -0.09 -7.66
C VAL A 96 -13.03 1.19 -8.46
N TYR A 97 -12.09 1.13 -9.39
CA TYR A 97 -11.81 2.12 -10.41
C TYR A 97 -11.80 1.44 -11.77
N GLU A 98 -12.40 2.06 -12.77
CA GLU A 98 -12.48 1.54 -14.13
C GLU A 98 -11.74 2.49 -15.07
N LYS A 99 -10.87 1.93 -15.91
CA LYS A 99 -10.16 2.65 -16.96
C LYS A 99 -10.06 1.76 -18.20
N ASP A 100 -10.57 2.29 -19.31
CA ASP A 100 -10.70 1.54 -20.55
C ASP A 100 -11.50 0.25 -20.30
N ASP A 101 -10.97 -0.91 -20.56
CA ASP A 101 -11.63 -2.20 -20.27
C ASP A 101 -11.07 -2.88 -19.01
N GLU A 102 -10.27 -2.17 -18.20
CA GLU A 102 -9.65 -2.71 -17.00
C GLU A 102 -10.34 -2.20 -15.72
N THR A 103 -10.60 -3.13 -14.80
CA THR A 103 -11.08 -2.83 -13.45
C THR A 103 -9.94 -3.01 -12.46
N SER A 104 -9.73 -2.03 -11.59
CA SER A 104 -8.77 -2.11 -10.50
C SER A 104 -9.42 -1.78 -9.16
N ALA A 105 -8.79 -2.16 -8.07
CA ALA A 105 -9.15 -1.64 -6.76
C ALA A 105 -8.74 -0.16 -6.65
N GLN A 106 -9.50 0.66 -5.89
CA GLN A 106 -9.05 2.00 -5.54
C GLN A 106 -7.99 1.94 -4.44
N VAL A 107 -7.06 2.89 -4.45
CA VAL A 107 -6.05 3.04 -3.40
C VAL A 107 -6.39 4.16 -2.42
N MET A 108 -5.81 4.14 -1.21
CA MET A 108 -5.89 5.23 -0.24
C MET A 108 -4.54 5.36 0.49
N ILE A 109 -4.01 6.57 0.53
CA ILE A 109 -2.80 6.86 1.30
C ILE A 109 -3.21 7.19 2.74
N ILE A 110 -2.57 6.56 3.71
CA ILE A 110 -2.73 6.85 5.13
C ILE A 110 -1.53 7.70 5.57
N SER A 111 -1.80 8.88 6.11
CA SER A 111 -0.80 9.75 6.70
C SER A 111 -1.01 9.85 8.21
N GLY A 112 -0.08 9.30 8.96
CA GLY A 112 -0.01 9.45 10.41
C GLY A 112 0.56 10.80 10.81
N CYS A 113 0.20 11.30 12.01
CA CYS A 113 0.74 12.57 12.53
C CYS A 113 1.15 12.51 14.02
N ASN A 114 1.22 11.32 14.60
CA ASN A 114 1.63 11.14 16.00
C ASN A 114 3.15 10.91 16.12
N TYR A 115 3.96 11.75 15.46
CA TYR A 115 5.42 11.75 15.54
C TYR A 115 5.96 13.11 15.01
N GLU A 116 7.19 13.44 15.39
CA GLU A 116 7.87 14.65 14.92
C GLU A 116 8.29 14.49 13.45
N GLY A 117 8.11 15.53 12.64
CA GLY A 117 8.48 15.52 11.21
C GLY A 117 7.46 14.89 10.28
N TYR A 118 6.26 14.56 10.77
CA TYR A 118 5.18 13.96 9.96
C TYR A 118 4.81 14.81 8.72
N ASP A 119 5.07 16.10 8.74
CA ASP A 119 4.77 17.01 7.63
C ASP A 119 5.54 16.67 6.35
N LYS A 120 6.73 16.07 6.46
CA LYS A 120 7.52 15.61 5.30
C LYS A 120 6.82 14.44 4.61
N ASN A 121 6.40 13.44 5.39
CA ASN A 121 5.65 12.28 4.87
C ASN A 121 4.30 12.71 4.30
N PHE A 122 3.63 13.68 4.94
CA PHE A 122 2.38 14.23 4.42
C PHE A 122 2.58 14.97 3.07
N ARG A 123 3.69 15.73 2.92
CA ARG A 123 4.02 16.35 1.62
C ARG A 123 4.24 15.31 0.53
N LEU A 124 4.96 14.23 0.84
CA LEU A 124 5.14 13.10 -0.08
C LEU A 124 3.78 12.47 -0.44
N ALA A 125 2.91 12.23 0.54
CA ALA A 125 1.57 11.71 0.32
C ALA A 125 0.76 12.61 -0.63
N CYS A 126 0.80 13.92 -0.45
CA CYS A 126 0.13 14.89 -1.33
C CYS A 126 0.71 14.87 -2.76
N LEU A 127 2.03 14.77 -2.90
CA LEU A 127 2.69 14.67 -4.21
C LEU A 127 2.27 13.39 -4.94
N ILE A 128 2.30 12.25 -4.26
CA ILE A 128 1.86 10.98 -4.84
C ILE A 128 0.39 11.06 -5.22
N GLN A 129 -0.50 11.57 -4.35
CA GLN A 129 -1.92 11.70 -4.68
C GLN A 129 -2.16 12.63 -5.86
N LYS A 130 -1.38 13.72 -5.99
CA LYS A 130 -1.44 14.61 -7.17
C LYS A 130 -1.11 13.84 -8.44
N ASN A 131 0.01 13.11 -8.46
CA ASN A 131 0.42 12.33 -9.63
C ASN A 131 -0.61 11.25 -9.97
N ILE A 132 -1.16 10.53 -8.98
CA ILE A 132 -2.24 9.58 -9.19
C ILE A 132 -3.48 10.27 -9.81
N TYR A 133 -3.83 11.48 -9.34
CA TYR A 133 -4.98 12.20 -9.88
C TYR A 133 -4.76 12.66 -11.33
N ASP A 134 -3.53 13.06 -11.65
CA ASP A 134 -3.17 13.51 -13.00
C ASP A 134 -3.16 12.32 -13.98
N ASP A 135 -2.66 11.15 -13.57
CA ASP A 135 -2.58 9.94 -14.40
C ASP A 135 -3.90 9.15 -14.45
N TYR A 136 -4.58 9.03 -13.29
CA TYR A 136 -5.73 8.13 -13.07
C TYR A 136 -6.77 8.81 -12.18
N LYS A 137 -7.48 9.81 -12.72
CA LYS A 137 -8.49 10.56 -11.98
C LYS A 137 -9.60 9.66 -11.40
N GLY A 138 -9.71 9.64 -10.07
CA GLY A 138 -10.71 8.82 -9.35
C GLY A 138 -10.17 7.48 -8.85
N PHE A 139 -8.93 7.12 -9.18
CA PHE A 139 -8.28 5.91 -8.70
C PHE A 139 -7.90 5.99 -7.21
N CYS A 140 -7.42 7.15 -6.74
CA CYS A 140 -7.08 7.35 -5.33
C CYS A 140 -8.25 7.96 -4.57
N ARG A 141 -8.62 7.33 -3.45
CA ARG A 141 -9.50 7.91 -2.43
C ARG A 141 -8.75 9.05 -1.73
N PRO A 142 -9.46 10.01 -1.07
CA PRO A 142 -8.80 11.07 -0.29
C PRO A 142 -7.83 10.50 0.75
N ILE A 143 -6.69 11.19 0.96
CA ILE A 143 -5.73 10.84 2.01
C ILE A 143 -6.45 10.77 3.35
N LEU A 144 -6.29 9.68 4.08
CA LEU A 144 -6.71 9.58 5.47
C LEU A 144 -5.62 10.14 6.39
N PHE A 145 -5.86 11.31 6.96
CA PHE A 145 -4.97 11.91 7.95
C PHE A 145 -5.42 11.51 9.36
N THR A 146 -4.54 10.89 10.14
CA THR A 146 -4.92 10.29 11.43
C THR A 146 -3.84 10.42 12.50
N TYR A 147 -4.27 10.54 13.76
CA TYR A 147 -3.38 10.63 14.92
C TYR A 147 -2.84 9.25 15.32
N LYS A 148 -2.03 8.66 14.43
CA LYS A 148 -1.29 7.40 14.64
C LYS A 148 0.11 7.52 14.03
N ASN A 149 1.01 6.60 14.35
CA ASN A 149 2.38 6.59 13.83
C ASN A 149 2.54 5.66 12.62
N TYR A 150 2.09 4.41 12.71
CA TYR A 150 2.23 3.39 11.65
C TYR A 150 3.69 3.18 11.17
N ASN A 151 4.68 3.31 12.05
CA ASN A 151 6.10 3.26 11.69
C ASN A 151 6.55 4.31 10.64
N GLN A 152 5.74 5.36 10.43
CA GLN A 152 6.06 6.41 9.46
C GLN A 152 7.14 7.38 9.96
N ASP A 153 7.55 7.27 11.22
CA ASP A 153 8.69 7.99 11.80
C ASP A 153 10.06 7.40 11.39
N LEU A 154 10.09 6.28 10.68
CA LEU A 154 11.33 5.60 10.30
C LEU A 154 12.10 6.33 9.20
N THR A 155 11.44 7.02 8.29
CA THR A 155 12.06 7.88 7.28
C THR A 155 11.19 9.10 6.96
N ASP A 156 11.78 10.13 6.38
CA ASP A 156 11.06 11.31 5.87
C ASP A 156 10.15 10.98 4.65
N GLY A 157 10.10 9.72 4.21
CA GLY A 157 9.31 9.23 3.10
C GLY A 157 8.58 7.91 3.41
N SER A 158 8.22 7.65 4.68
CA SER A 158 7.45 6.46 5.06
C SER A 158 5.96 6.71 4.95
N LEU A 159 5.24 5.86 4.21
CA LEU A 159 3.79 5.93 4.03
C LEU A 159 3.16 4.54 4.14
N LEU A 160 1.88 4.50 4.55
CA LEU A 160 1.04 3.32 4.45
C LEU A 160 0.04 3.54 3.31
N ILE A 161 -0.13 2.53 2.46
CA ILE A 161 -1.06 2.58 1.33
C ILE A 161 -2.01 1.38 1.38
N GLU A 162 -3.29 1.67 1.50
CA GLU A 162 -4.36 0.68 1.39
C GLU A 162 -4.68 0.43 -0.08
N ILE A 163 -4.60 -0.81 -0.51
CA ILE A 163 -4.95 -1.24 -1.85
C ILE A 163 -6.30 -1.96 -1.80
N GLY A 164 -7.34 -1.25 -2.19
CA GLY A 164 -8.70 -1.78 -2.15
C GLY A 164 -9.18 -2.16 -0.76
N GLY A 165 -10.17 -3.03 -0.73
CA GLY A 165 -10.74 -3.64 0.46
C GLY A 165 -10.78 -5.17 0.35
N HIS A 166 -11.14 -5.83 1.45
CA HIS A 166 -11.22 -7.28 1.49
C HIS A 166 -12.31 -7.90 0.59
N ALA A 167 -13.12 -7.07 -0.08
CA ALA A 167 -14.10 -7.52 -1.08
C ALA A 167 -13.59 -7.39 -2.54
N ASN A 168 -12.42 -6.83 -2.77
CA ASN A 168 -11.80 -6.83 -4.09
C ASN A 168 -11.26 -8.22 -4.46
N SER A 169 -11.07 -8.48 -5.75
CA SER A 169 -10.31 -9.63 -6.24
C SER A 169 -8.80 -9.36 -6.21
N VAL A 170 -8.00 -10.41 -6.29
CA VAL A 170 -6.54 -10.29 -6.43
C VAL A 170 -6.20 -9.56 -7.73
N GLU A 171 -6.87 -9.88 -8.84
CA GLU A 171 -6.67 -9.21 -10.13
C GLU A 171 -6.92 -7.70 -10.03
N GLU A 172 -8.03 -7.27 -9.40
CA GLU A 172 -8.30 -5.85 -9.18
C GLU A 172 -7.21 -5.17 -8.34
N ALA A 173 -6.65 -5.88 -7.37
CA ALA A 173 -5.58 -5.36 -6.51
C ALA A 173 -4.22 -5.34 -7.23
N GLU A 174 -3.91 -6.33 -8.06
CA GLU A 174 -2.70 -6.35 -8.90
C GLU A 174 -2.74 -5.23 -9.93
N ASN A 175 -3.87 -4.99 -10.60
CA ASN A 175 -4.07 -3.87 -11.52
C ASN A 175 -3.86 -2.53 -10.79
N ALA A 176 -4.36 -2.42 -9.55
CA ALA A 176 -4.10 -1.24 -8.72
C ALA A 176 -2.61 -1.08 -8.38
N GLY A 177 -1.89 -2.17 -8.15
CA GLY A 177 -0.44 -2.17 -7.95
C GLY A 177 0.32 -1.62 -9.16
N GLU A 178 -0.08 -2.01 -10.37
CA GLU A 178 0.51 -1.50 -11.61
C GLU A 178 0.23 -0.01 -11.80
N PHE A 179 -1.02 0.46 -11.65
CA PHE A 179 -1.35 1.88 -11.79
C PHE A 179 -0.66 2.74 -10.74
N LEU A 180 -0.63 2.26 -9.50
CA LEU A 180 0.09 2.94 -8.42
C LEU A 180 1.59 3.00 -8.71
N GLY A 181 2.20 1.90 -9.15
CA GLY A 181 3.62 1.84 -9.50
C GLY A 181 4.00 2.88 -10.55
N LYS A 182 3.22 3.02 -11.61
CA LYS A 182 3.41 4.04 -12.66
C LYS A 182 3.34 5.46 -12.10
N SER A 183 2.35 5.76 -11.25
CA SER A 183 2.22 7.09 -10.63
C SER A 183 3.32 7.38 -9.60
N LEU A 184 3.81 6.35 -8.90
CA LEU A 184 4.98 6.47 -8.02
C LEU A 184 6.24 6.82 -8.81
N VAL A 185 6.44 6.23 -9.98
CA VAL A 185 7.55 6.61 -10.89
C VAL A 185 7.50 8.10 -11.21
N SER A 186 6.33 8.60 -11.63
CA SER A 186 6.13 10.03 -11.94
C SER A 186 6.46 10.91 -10.72
N ALA A 187 5.91 10.57 -9.55
CA ALA A 187 6.14 11.32 -8.31
C ALA A 187 7.61 11.31 -7.87
N PHE A 188 8.31 10.18 -8.01
CA PHE A 188 9.71 10.07 -7.57
C PHE A 188 10.67 10.79 -8.51
N TYR A 189 10.35 10.92 -9.77
CA TYR A 189 11.12 11.76 -10.68
C TYR A 189 10.95 13.26 -10.36
N GLU A 190 9.74 13.71 -9.97
CA GLU A 190 9.52 15.10 -9.53
C GLU A 190 10.34 15.45 -8.26
N ILE A 191 10.60 14.51 -7.35
CA ILE A 191 11.41 14.75 -6.14
C ILE A 191 12.90 14.92 -6.49
N LYS A 192 13.34 14.28 -7.59
CA LYS A 192 14.75 14.25 -7.98
C LYS A 192 15.21 15.51 -8.69
N GLU A 193 14.27 16.31 -9.23
CA GLU A 193 14.53 17.61 -9.84
C GLU A 193 14.64 18.74 -8.80
#